data_e7285bbbf6a7f2a8dc314fa614fed966
#
_entry.id   e7285bbbf6a7f2a8dc314fa614fed966
#
_cell.length_a   1.000
_cell.length_b   1.000
_cell.length_c   1.000
_cell.angle_alpha   90.00
_cell.angle_beta   90.00
_cell.angle_gamma   90.00
#
_symmetry.space_group_name_H-M   'P 1'
#
loop_
_entity.id
_entity.type
_entity.pdbx_description
1 polymer ?
#
loop_
_entity_poly.entity_id
_entity_poly.type
_entity_poly.pdbx_seq_one_letter_code
_entity_poly.pdbx_strand_id
1 'polypeptide(L)'
;KVLDLGSGEGRNSLYLAKKGFDVTSLDINSMSLAKLEQIAEAEGLNIDIQPYNIESADIPGGLYDVIISTVVLMFLDPYAISDVIENMQSHTAPGGFNLIVAAMSTEDAPCPVNFPKTFASGELKDYYAGWTLHKYNEDFGQLHKTDENGNRIKMRFVTLLAQK
;
A
#
# COMPACT_ATOMS: atom_id res chain seq x y z
N LYS A 1 -14.85 2.42 -7.22
CA LYS A 1 -13.61 3.13 -7.53
C LYS A 1 -12.50 2.70 -6.59
N VAL A 2 -11.35 2.31 -7.11
CA VAL A 2 -10.21 1.81 -6.33
C VAL A 2 -8.98 2.69 -6.56
N LEU A 3 -8.27 3.01 -5.48
CA LEU A 3 -6.97 3.65 -5.51
C LEU A 3 -5.88 2.63 -5.14
N ASP A 4 -4.87 2.47 -6.00
CA ASP A 4 -3.62 1.75 -5.71
C ASP A 4 -2.54 2.79 -5.38
N LEU A 5 -2.28 2.99 -4.09
CA LEU A 5 -1.37 4.02 -3.57
C LEU A 5 0.03 3.43 -3.39
N GLY A 6 0.96 3.84 -4.24
CA GLY A 6 2.27 3.22 -4.38
C GLY A 6 2.19 1.99 -5.28
N SER A 7 1.59 2.14 -6.46
CA SER A 7 1.25 1.04 -7.36
C SER A 7 2.46 0.30 -7.96
N GLY A 8 3.64 0.94 -8.00
CA GLY A 8 4.81 0.42 -8.67
C GLY A 8 4.52 0.08 -10.13
N GLU A 9 4.90 -1.11 -10.56
CA GLU A 9 4.63 -1.63 -11.90
C GLU A 9 3.18 -2.13 -12.10
N GLY A 10 2.27 -1.88 -11.12
CA GLY A 10 0.83 -2.06 -11.26
C GLY A 10 0.30 -3.48 -11.08
N ARG A 11 0.97 -4.34 -10.34
CA ARG A 11 0.49 -5.72 -10.12
C ARG A 11 -0.95 -5.77 -9.61
N ASN A 12 -1.29 -4.95 -8.62
CA ASN A 12 -2.65 -4.89 -8.08
C ASN A 12 -3.59 -4.13 -9.02
N SER A 13 -3.13 -3.01 -9.56
CA SER A 13 -3.89 -2.17 -10.50
C SER A 13 -4.37 -2.95 -11.72
N LEU A 14 -3.47 -3.69 -12.38
CA LEU A 14 -3.79 -4.54 -13.54
C LEU A 14 -4.79 -5.65 -13.17
N TYR A 15 -4.58 -6.30 -12.02
CA TYR A 15 -5.50 -7.33 -11.56
C TYR A 15 -6.91 -6.79 -11.33
N LEU A 16 -7.01 -5.63 -10.65
CA LEU A 16 -8.30 -5.01 -10.33
C LEU A 16 -9.01 -4.48 -11.59
N ALA A 17 -8.26 -3.85 -12.51
CA ALA A 17 -8.81 -3.41 -13.79
C ALA A 17 -9.35 -4.58 -14.62
N LYS A 18 -8.64 -5.73 -14.66
CA LYS A 18 -9.14 -6.98 -15.29
C LYS A 18 -10.42 -7.51 -14.64
N LYS A 19 -10.66 -7.21 -13.36
CA LYS A 19 -11.89 -7.55 -12.66
C LYS A 19 -13.02 -6.54 -12.87
N GLY A 20 -12.79 -5.49 -13.65
CA GLY A 20 -13.79 -4.48 -14.00
C GLY A 20 -13.90 -3.33 -13.00
N PHE A 21 -12.93 -3.16 -12.10
CA PHE A 21 -12.89 -2.00 -11.23
C PHE A 21 -12.40 -0.76 -11.96
N ASP A 22 -12.92 0.40 -11.58
CA ASP A 22 -12.40 1.72 -11.95
C ASP A 22 -11.16 2.01 -11.08
N VAL A 23 -9.97 1.96 -11.67
CA VAL A 23 -8.69 1.98 -10.95
C VAL A 23 -7.91 3.25 -11.23
N THR A 24 -7.49 3.93 -10.17
CA THR A 24 -6.48 4.98 -10.18
C THR A 24 -5.18 4.42 -9.57
N SER A 25 -4.07 4.59 -10.26
CA SER A 25 -2.73 4.13 -9.85
C SER A 25 -1.83 5.31 -9.61
N LEU A 26 -1.30 5.43 -8.40
CA LEU A 26 -0.42 6.51 -8.00
C LEU A 26 0.95 5.98 -7.56
N ASP A 27 2.03 6.50 -8.12
CA ASP A 27 3.40 6.19 -7.70
C ASP A 27 4.34 7.36 -8.01
N ILE A 28 5.45 7.47 -7.28
CA ILE A 28 6.46 8.49 -7.54
C ILE A 28 7.44 8.06 -8.65
N ASN A 29 7.56 6.76 -8.93
CA ASN A 29 8.51 6.20 -9.87
C ASN A 29 7.96 6.22 -11.30
N SER A 30 8.39 7.18 -12.09
CA SER A 30 7.95 7.35 -13.47
C SER A 30 8.27 6.17 -14.39
N MET A 31 9.36 5.43 -14.14
CA MET A 31 9.69 4.23 -14.94
C MET A 31 8.73 3.09 -14.65
N SER A 32 8.34 2.91 -13.40
CA SER A 32 7.33 1.93 -13.00
C SER A 32 5.96 2.25 -13.61
N LEU A 33 5.57 3.53 -13.57
CA LEU A 33 4.31 3.99 -14.19
C LEU A 33 4.31 3.80 -15.71
N ALA A 34 5.41 4.13 -16.40
CA ALA A 34 5.53 3.92 -17.84
C ALA A 34 5.40 2.43 -18.22
N LYS A 35 5.96 1.53 -17.40
CA LYS A 35 5.81 0.08 -17.58
C LYS A 35 4.36 -0.39 -17.37
N LEU A 36 3.71 0.13 -16.31
CA LEU A 36 2.30 -0.13 -16.05
C LEU A 36 1.44 0.31 -17.25
N GLU A 37 1.66 1.52 -17.78
CA GLU A 37 0.94 2.07 -18.90
C GLU A 37 1.08 1.17 -20.15
N GLN A 38 2.31 0.76 -20.48
CA GLN A 38 2.56 -0.16 -21.60
C GLN A 38 1.81 -1.49 -21.45
N ILE A 39 1.77 -2.06 -20.27
CA ILE A 39 1.06 -3.32 -20.01
C ILE A 39 -0.47 -3.10 -20.10
N ALA A 40 -0.98 -2.01 -19.51
CA ALA A 40 -2.40 -1.68 -19.55
C ALA A 40 -2.88 -1.48 -20.99
N GLU A 41 -2.14 -0.74 -21.82
CA GLU A 41 -2.43 -0.56 -23.24
C GLU A 41 -2.42 -1.89 -24.01
N ALA A 42 -1.39 -2.72 -23.80
CA ALA A 42 -1.27 -4.02 -24.48
C ALA A 42 -2.42 -4.98 -24.12
N GLU A 43 -2.97 -4.86 -22.92
CA GLU A 43 -4.07 -5.68 -22.43
C GLU A 43 -5.45 -5.02 -22.61
N GLY A 44 -5.52 -3.81 -23.18
CA GLY A 44 -6.77 -3.06 -23.40
C GLY A 44 -7.46 -2.64 -22.09
N LEU A 45 -6.69 -2.40 -21.04
CA LEU A 45 -7.19 -1.99 -19.74
C LEU A 45 -7.17 -0.46 -19.61
N ASN A 46 -8.24 0.11 -19.05
CA ASN A 46 -8.31 1.53 -18.73
C ASN A 46 -7.96 1.73 -17.24
N ILE A 47 -6.82 2.35 -16.98
CA ILE A 47 -6.33 2.68 -15.64
C ILE A 47 -5.91 4.15 -15.65
N ASP A 48 -6.37 4.92 -14.67
CA ASP A 48 -5.91 6.30 -14.47
C ASP A 48 -4.55 6.26 -13.75
N ILE A 49 -3.47 6.55 -14.49
CA ILE A 49 -2.08 6.42 -14.02
C ILE A 49 -1.48 7.81 -13.84
N GLN A 50 -1.05 8.14 -12.62
CA GLN A 50 -0.54 9.47 -12.31
C GLN A 50 0.73 9.42 -11.44
N PRO A 51 1.74 10.28 -11.72
CA PRO A 51 2.86 10.47 -10.81
C PRO A 51 2.39 11.18 -9.53
N TYR A 52 2.78 10.64 -8.37
CA TYR A 52 2.34 11.19 -7.09
C TYR A 52 3.33 10.90 -5.97
N ASN A 53 3.65 11.92 -5.17
CA ASN A 53 4.39 11.74 -3.93
C ASN A 53 3.43 11.51 -2.77
N ILE A 54 3.43 10.30 -2.22
CA ILE A 54 2.54 9.90 -1.13
C ILE A 54 2.71 10.78 0.12
N GLU A 55 3.94 11.23 0.39
CA GLU A 55 4.26 12.07 1.55
C GLU A 55 3.64 13.47 1.48
N SER A 56 3.12 13.88 0.31
CA SER A 56 2.37 15.14 0.20
C SER A 56 1.02 15.09 0.94
N ALA A 57 0.51 13.89 1.23
CA ALA A 57 -0.77 13.66 1.88
C ALA A 57 -1.92 14.48 1.26
N ASP A 58 -1.96 14.52 -0.08
CA ASP A 58 -2.97 15.24 -0.88
C ASP A 58 -3.43 14.37 -2.05
N ILE A 59 -4.11 13.25 -1.71
CA ILE A 59 -4.61 12.28 -2.68
C ILE A 59 -5.54 12.98 -3.68
N PRO A 60 -5.27 12.88 -5.00
CA PRO A 60 -6.11 13.51 -6.01
C PRO A 60 -7.46 12.78 -6.17
N GLY A 61 -8.46 13.51 -6.64
CA GLY A 61 -9.69 12.93 -7.21
C GLY A 61 -10.77 12.78 -6.17
N GLY A 62 -11.40 12.74 -5.44
CA GLY A 62 -12.56 12.57 -4.57
C GLY A 62 -12.49 11.31 -3.71
N LEU A 63 -13.62 10.68 -3.49
CA LEU A 63 -13.70 9.50 -2.64
C LEU A 63 -13.48 8.21 -3.43
N TYR A 64 -12.85 7.24 -2.77
CA TYR A 64 -12.62 5.90 -3.26
C TYR A 64 -13.37 4.88 -2.40
N ASP A 65 -13.93 3.85 -3.03
CA ASP A 65 -14.57 2.74 -2.31
C ASP A 65 -13.52 1.84 -1.64
N VAL A 66 -12.34 1.75 -2.25
CA VAL A 66 -11.20 0.99 -1.71
C VAL A 66 -9.91 1.75 -1.96
N ILE A 67 -9.08 1.89 -0.93
CA ILE A 67 -7.71 2.36 -1.05
C ILE A 67 -6.78 1.23 -0.62
N ILE A 68 -5.87 0.84 -1.51
CA ILE A 68 -4.85 -0.17 -1.22
C ILE A 68 -3.45 0.47 -1.18
N SER A 69 -2.64 0.05 -0.21
CA SER A 69 -1.23 0.42 -0.11
C SER A 69 -0.44 -0.79 0.39
N THR A 70 0.22 -1.48 -0.55
CA THR A 70 0.88 -2.75 -0.24
C THR A 70 2.38 -2.66 -0.42
N VAL A 71 3.12 -2.83 0.68
CA VAL A 71 4.60 -2.79 0.71
C VAL A 71 5.14 -1.41 0.29
N VAL A 72 4.52 -0.35 0.79
CA VAL A 72 4.84 1.05 0.45
C VAL A 72 5.22 1.88 1.67
N LEU A 73 4.39 1.86 2.72
CA LEU A 73 4.54 2.77 3.87
C LEU A 73 5.90 2.65 4.58
N MET A 74 6.58 1.50 4.47
CA MET A 74 7.91 1.32 5.04
C MET A 74 9.01 2.15 4.37
N PHE A 75 8.78 2.67 3.17
CA PHE A 75 9.74 3.51 2.43
C PHE A 75 9.57 5.01 2.69
N LEU A 76 8.51 5.41 3.39
CA LEU A 76 8.19 6.80 3.65
C LEU A 76 8.92 7.33 4.89
N ASP A 77 9.05 8.66 4.96
CA ASP A 77 9.51 9.33 6.17
C ASP A 77 8.57 8.98 7.35
N PRO A 78 9.10 8.51 8.48
CA PRO A 78 8.30 8.21 9.67
C PRO A 78 7.39 9.36 10.13
N TYR A 79 7.80 10.60 9.93
CA TYR A 79 7.02 11.79 10.29
C TYR A 79 5.82 12.02 9.37
N ALA A 80 5.83 11.51 8.13
CA ALA A 80 4.73 11.64 7.19
C ALA A 80 3.61 10.60 7.40
N ILE A 81 3.87 9.51 8.11
CA ILE A 81 2.97 8.35 8.21
C ILE A 81 1.59 8.71 8.74
N SER A 82 1.53 9.52 9.78
CA SER A 82 0.24 9.94 10.37
C SER A 82 -0.62 10.69 9.36
N ASP A 83 -0.04 11.67 8.69
CA ASP A 83 -0.74 12.50 7.71
C ASP A 83 -1.16 11.68 6.48
N VAL A 84 -0.32 10.76 6.03
CA VAL A 84 -0.63 9.85 4.91
C VAL A 84 -1.81 8.95 5.26
N ILE A 85 -1.82 8.34 6.45
CA ILE A 85 -2.94 7.47 6.87
C ILE A 85 -4.22 8.29 7.05
N GLU A 86 -4.16 9.46 7.67
CA GLU A 86 -5.32 10.36 7.80
C GLU A 86 -5.86 10.78 6.44
N ASN A 87 -4.98 11.08 5.49
CA ASN A 87 -5.37 11.41 4.12
C ASN A 87 -6.03 10.22 3.40
N MET A 88 -5.51 8.99 3.56
CA MET A 88 -6.19 7.78 3.06
C MET A 88 -7.60 7.63 3.66
N GLN A 89 -7.72 7.80 4.98
CA GLN A 89 -9.00 7.69 5.68
C GLN A 89 -10.01 8.75 5.22
N SER A 90 -9.57 9.99 5.03
CA SER A 90 -10.43 11.09 4.57
C SER A 90 -10.94 10.89 3.14
N HIS A 91 -10.13 10.27 2.27
CA HIS A 91 -10.48 9.96 0.89
C HIS A 91 -11.19 8.59 0.72
N THR A 92 -11.45 7.88 1.81
CA THR A 92 -12.26 6.66 1.77
C THR A 92 -13.73 7.00 1.91
N ALA A 93 -14.56 6.51 0.99
CA ALA A 93 -16.00 6.68 1.01
C ALA A 93 -16.63 6.06 2.28
N PRO A 94 -17.78 6.56 2.75
CA PRO A 94 -18.54 5.89 3.81
C PRO A 94 -18.82 4.43 3.44
N GLY A 95 -18.47 3.49 4.33
CA GLY A 95 -18.56 2.04 4.07
C GLY A 95 -17.43 1.50 3.18
N GLY A 96 -16.50 2.32 2.74
CA GLY A 96 -15.35 1.93 1.94
C GLY A 96 -14.24 1.29 2.79
N PHE A 97 -13.19 0.81 2.12
CA PHE A 97 -12.16 -0.01 2.74
C PHE A 97 -10.75 0.55 2.54
N ASN A 98 -9.88 0.35 3.53
CA ASN A 98 -8.43 0.46 3.38
C ASN A 98 -7.79 -0.92 3.54
N LEU A 99 -6.93 -1.30 2.58
CA LEU A 99 -6.07 -2.47 2.63
C LEU A 99 -4.61 -2.03 2.71
N ILE A 100 -3.94 -2.35 3.80
CA ILE A 100 -2.54 -1.98 4.01
C ILE A 100 -1.72 -3.23 4.31
N VAL A 101 -0.55 -3.33 3.66
CA VAL A 101 0.49 -4.30 4.01
C VAL A 101 1.81 -3.54 4.17
N ALA A 102 2.43 -3.64 5.34
CA ALA A 102 3.67 -2.93 5.64
C ALA A 102 4.63 -3.75 6.49
N ALA A 103 5.93 -3.39 6.44
CA ALA A 103 6.96 -4.01 7.23
C ALA A 103 6.82 -3.69 8.72
N MET A 104 7.13 -4.67 9.54
CA MET A 104 7.17 -4.54 11.00
C MET A 104 8.56 -4.77 11.55
N SER A 105 8.79 -4.23 12.75
CA SER A 105 9.92 -4.59 13.60
C SER A 105 9.40 -4.74 15.02
N THR A 106 9.56 -5.92 15.60
CA THR A 106 9.12 -6.25 16.96
C THR A 106 10.31 -6.78 17.76
N GLU A 107 10.19 -6.80 19.08
CA GLU A 107 11.27 -7.26 19.96
C GLU A 107 11.65 -8.72 19.66
N ASP A 108 10.65 -9.59 19.42
CA ASP A 108 10.83 -11.01 19.11
C ASP A 108 11.23 -11.26 17.65
N ALA A 109 11.03 -10.29 16.76
CA ALA A 109 11.35 -10.36 15.34
C ALA A 109 11.81 -8.99 14.80
N PRO A 110 13.03 -8.53 15.13
CA PRO A 110 13.58 -7.31 14.57
C PRO A 110 13.65 -7.36 13.05
N CYS A 111 13.32 -6.25 12.40
CA CYS A 111 13.36 -6.18 10.93
C CYS A 111 14.80 -6.31 10.42
N PRO A 112 15.10 -7.29 9.54
CA PRO A 112 16.46 -7.49 9.03
C PRO A 112 16.85 -6.46 7.94
N VAL A 113 15.91 -5.63 7.51
CA VAL A 113 16.12 -4.60 6.49
C VAL A 113 15.93 -3.22 7.13
N ASN A 114 16.86 -2.32 6.86
CA ASN A 114 16.82 -0.96 7.39
C ASN A 114 15.86 -0.10 6.55
N PHE A 115 14.55 -0.26 6.79
CA PHE A 115 13.54 0.63 6.23
C PHE A 115 13.45 1.93 7.03
N PRO A 116 13.14 3.07 6.40
CA PRO A 116 12.87 4.33 7.12
C PRO A 116 11.79 4.17 8.18
N LYS A 117 10.73 3.43 7.87
CA LYS A 117 9.61 3.13 8.77
C LYS A 117 9.37 1.63 8.89
N THR A 118 9.23 1.14 10.11
CA THR A 118 8.66 -0.16 10.43
C THR A 118 7.60 0.01 11.51
N PHE A 119 6.53 -0.76 11.43
CA PHE A 119 5.45 -0.70 12.41
C PHE A 119 5.75 -1.59 13.62
N ALA A 120 5.45 -1.08 14.81
CA ALA A 120 5.42 -1.87 16.02
C ALA A 120 4.13 -2.71 16.11
N SER A 121 4.10 -3.70 17.01
CA SER A 121 2.88 -4.49 17.24
C SER A 121 1.72 -3.61 17.68
N GLY A 122 0.57 -3.74 17.02
CA GLY A 122 -0.64 -2.95 17.26
C GLY A 122 -0.64 -1.54 16.69
N GLU A 123 0.50 -0.97 16.31
CA GLU A 123 0.61 0.43 15.89
C GLU A 123 -0.33 0.77 14.72
N LEU A 124 -0.35 -0.04 13.65
CA LEU A 124 -1.23 0.23 12.52
C LEU A 124 -2.71 0.10 12.89
N LYS A 125 -3.06 -0.80 13.79
CA LYS A 125 -4.41 -0.95 14.32
C LYS A 125 -4.89 0.31 15.04
N ASP A 126 -4.00 0.97 15.79
CA ASP A 126 -4.35 2.16 16.55
C ASP A 126 -4.73 3.33 15.65
N TYR A 127 -4.12 3.48 14.46
CA TYR A 127 -4.53 4.46 13.46
C TYR A 127 -5.97 4.25 12.95
N TYR A 128 -6.49 3.03 13.02
CA TYR A 128 -7.83 2.67 12.57
C TYR A 128 -8.83 2.46 13.71
N ALA A 129 -8.58 3.10 14.86
CA ALA A 129 -9.54 3.12 15.96
C ALA A 129 -10.89 3.69 15.47
N GLY A 130 -11.98 3.00 15.77
CA GLY A 130 -13.32 3.36 15.28
C GLY A 130 -13.72 2.80 13.92
N TRP A 131 -12.79 2.19 13.17
CA TRP A 131 -13.10 1.45 11.95
C TRP A 131 -13.40 -0.02 12.25
N THR A 132 -14.18 -0.67 11.39
CA THR A 132 -14.42 -2.13 11.50
C THR A 132 -13.25 -2.90 10.89
N LEU A 133 -12.51 -3.64 11.70
CA LEU A 133 -11.40 -4.47 11.22
C LEU A 133 -11.94 -5.82 10.71
N HIS A 134 -11.89 -6.05 9.41
CA HIS A 134 -12.23 -7.32 8.78
C HIS A 134 -11.06 -8.31 8.78
N LYS A 135 -9.84 -7.77 8.71
CA LYS A 135 -8.60 -8.55 8.84
C LYS A 135 -7.55 -7.70 9.54
N TYR A 136 -6.87 -8.30 10.48
CA TYR A 136 -5.66 -7.78 11.09
C TYR A 136 -4.77 -8.94 11.50
N ASN A 137 -3.57 -9.00 10.95
CA ASN A 137 -2.56 -9.98 11.36
C ASN A 137 -1.16 -9.38 11.27
N GLU A 138 -0.25 -9.98 12.03
CA GLU A 138 1.16 -9.59 12.12
C GLU A 138 2.03 -10.83 11.87
N ASP A 139 1.97 -11.35 10.64
CA ASP A 139 2.53 -12.65 10.28
C ASP A 139 3.90 -12.50 9.60
N PHE A 140 4.68 -13.58 9.62
CA PHE A 140 5.88 -13.68 8.82
C PHE A 140 5.56 -13.80 7.34
N GLY A 141 6.30 -13.07 6.52
CA GLY A 141 6.30 -13.13 5.08
C GLY A 141 7.71 -13.09 4.52
N GLN A 142 7.84 -13.06 3.21
CA GLN A 142 9.11 -13.03 2.52
C GLN A 142 9.15 -11.88 1.50
N LEU A 143 10.27 -11.18 1.46
CA LEU A 143 10.57 -10.24 0.38
C LEU A 143 10.94 -11.02 -0.91
N HIS A 144 10.79 -10.36 -2.05
CA HIS A 144 11.37 -10.87 -3.31
C HIS A 144 12.90 -10.78 -3.30
N LYS A 145 13.46 -9.86 -2.52
CA LYS A 145 14.90 -9.71 -2.33
C LYS A 145 15.47 -10.92 -1.55
N THR A 146 16.64 -11.37 -1.95
CA THR A 146 17.38 -12.46 -1.30
C THR A 146 18.51 -11.94 -0.43
N ASP A 147 18.90 -12.73 0.56
CA ASP A 147 20.12 -12.55 1.36
C ASP A 147 21.37 -12.97 0.58
N GLU A 148 22.53 -12.89 1.23
CA GLU A 148 23.83 -13.27 0.64
C GLU A 148 23.92 -14.77 0.27
N ASN A 149 23.07 -15.61 0.86
CA ASN A 149 23.00 -17.05 0.61
C ASN A 149 21.93 -17.41 -0.47
N GLY A 150 21.26 -16.40 -1.06
CA GLY A 150 20.22 -16.60 -2.07
C GLY A 150 18.84 -16.96 -1.50
N ASN A 151 18.65 -16.95 -0.18
CA ASN A 151 17.37 -17.18 0.44
C ASN A 151 16.53 -15.90 0.48
N ARG A 152 15.23 -16.01 0.27
CA ARG A 152 14.34 -14.85 0.42
C ARG A 152 14.36 -14.34 1.85
N ILE A 153 14.50 -13.04 2.01
CA ILE A 153 14.52 -12.38 3.33
C ILE A 153 13.16 -12.57 3.98
N LYS A 154 13.14 -13.26 5.12
CA LYS A 154 11.95 -13.48 5.94
C LYS A 154 11.84 -12.38 6.98
N MET A 155 10.67 -11.79 7.11
CA MET A 155 10.39 -10.74 8.09
C MET A 155 8.91 -10.68 8.42
N ARG A 156 8.56 -9.94 9.48
CA ARG A 156 7.15 -9.75 9.89
C ARG A 156 6.51 -8.62 9.11
N PHE A 157 5.26 -8.83 8.70
CA PHE A 157 4.42 -7.83 8.07
C PHE A 157 3.11 -7.67 8.83
N VAL A 158 2.63 -6.43 8.92
CA VAL A 158 1.26 -6.17 9.29
C VAL A 158 0.39 -6.17 8.05
N THR A 159 -0.76 -6.82 8.12
CA THR A 159 -1.83 -6.76 7.12
C THR A 159 -3.10 -6.27 7.80
N LEU A 160 -3.66 -5.19 7.28
CA LEU A 160 -4.90 -4.59 7.77
C LEU A 160 -5.89 -4.47 6.61
N LEU A 161 -7.13 -4.93 6.84
CA LEU A 161 -8.31 -4.59 6.04
C LEU A 161 -9.34 -3.97 6.98
N ALA A 162 -9.55 -2.68 6.85
CA ALA A 162 -10.45 -1.90 7.68
C ALA A 162 -11.55 -1.26 6.84
N GLN A 163 -12.76 -1.19 7.38
CA GLN A 163 -13.93 -0.55 6.78
C GLN A 163 -14.33 0.69 7.59
N LYS A 164 -14.58 1.80 6.89
CA LYS A 164 -14.99 3.09 7.44
C LYS A 164 -16.41 3.10 7.92
#